data_4bbf39a43e7d0e7154187dfd428eb784
#
_entry.id   4bbf39a43e7d0e7154187dfd428eb784
#
_cell.length_a   1.000
_cell.length_b   1.000
_cell.length_c   1.000
_cell.angle_alpha   90.00
_cell.angle_beta   90.00
_cell.angle_gamma   90.00
#
_symmetry.space_group_name_H-M   'P 1'
#
loop_
_entity.id
_entity.type
_entity.pdbx_description
1 polymer ?
#
loop_
_entity_poly.entity_id
_entity_poly.type
_entity_poly.pdbx_seq_one_letter_code
_entity_poly.pdbx_strand_id
1 'polypeptide(L)'
;MRGGYHKMKIHGLQKMTLLDFPGKVACTVFLGGCDLRCPFCHNAELIDGTTPAVMEDGELLDFLKKRQGLLDGVAVTGGEPLLRGDDLMRLAEKIRELGYPLKLDTNGTHPERLRKFIDAGLVSYVAMDIKNSPERYAETCGLREMDLAPVRESVSLLMEGRTDYEFRTTTTAELHDAESFRKIGEWIRGAKRYYLQKFTDRDTVPFEGFHAPGEDEMQQYLAIARKYVPEAEIRG
;
A
#
# COMPACT_ATOMS: atom_id res chain seq x y z
N MET A 1 17.87 -22.90 -21.39
CA MET A 1 18.15 -22.90 -19.94
C MET A 1 16.80 -22.89 -19.24
N ARG A 2 16.45 -23.94 -18.50
CA ARG A 2 15.19 -23.99 -17.72
C ARG A 2 15.41 -23.08 -16.49
N GLY A 3 14.87 -21.87 -16.52
CA GLY A 3 14.84 -21.00 -15.33
C GLY A 3 14.10 -21.74 -14.22
N GLY A 4 14.80 -22.09 -13.16
CA GLY A 4 14.21 -22.73 -11.99
C GLY A 4 13.05 -21.86 -11.47
N TYR A 5 11.90 -22.47 -11.27
CA TYR A 5 10.72 -21.85 -10.71
C TYR A 5 11.09 -21.42 -9.29
N HIS A 6 11.39 -20.14 -9.12
CA HIS A 6 11.65 -19.60 -7.78
C HIS A 6 10.28 -19.46 -7.10
N LYS A 7 10.02 -20.29 -6.11
CA LYS A 7 8.80 -20.24 -5.32
C LYS A 7 8.79 -18.95 -4.52
N MET A 8 7.75 -18.15 -4.66
CA MET A 8 7.62 -16.90 -3.92
C MET A 8 7.13 -17.19 -2.50
N LYS A 9 7.85 -16.61 -1.52
CA LYS A 9 7.51 -16.72 -0.11
C LYS A 9 6.44 -15.71 0.28
N ILE A 10 5.42 -16.15 1.00
CA ILE A 10 4.32 -15.36 1.56
C ILE A 10 4.50 -15.37 3.08
N HIS A 11 4.52 -14.17 3.67
CA HIS A 11 4.86 -13.98 5.08
C HIS A 11 3.63 -13.82 5.98
N GLY A 12 2.45 -13.60 5.39
CA GLY A 12 1.19 -13.57 6.10
C GLY A 12 0.00 -13.75 5.15
N LEU A 13 -1.09 -14.31 5.66
CA LEU A 13 -2.35 -14.45 4.95
C LEU A 13 -3.52 -14.17 5.89
N GLN A 14 -4.23 -13.08 5.64
CA GLN A 14 -5.56 -12.86 6.18
C GLN A 14 -6.57 -13.49 5.23
N LYS A 15 -7.17 -14.59 5.66
CA LYS A 15 -7.98 -15.47 4.80
C LYS A 15 -9.27 -14.83 4.30
N MET A 16 -9.77 -13.78 4.99
CA MET A 16 -10.96 -13.02 4.62
C MET A 16 -10.92 -11.64 5.27
N THR A 17 -11.24 -10.61 4.50
CA THR A 17 -11.37 -9.21 4.94
C THR A 17 -12.47 -8.52 4.15
N LEU A 18 -13.12 -7.54 4.78
CA LEU A 18 -14.09 -6.64 4.15
C LEU A 18 -13.54 -5.21 4.03
N LEU A 19 -12.30 -4.98 4.51
CA LEU A 19 -11.72 -3.65 4.63
C LEU A 19 -10.61 -3.37 3.61
N ASP A 20 -9.85 -4.41 3.21
CA ASP A 20 -8.61 -4.21 2.46
C ASP A 20 -8.82 -4.03 0.96
N PHE A 21 -9.99 -4.41 0.43
CA PHE A 21 -10.34 -4.20 -0.97
C PHE A 21 -11.72 -3.56 -1.08
N PRO A 22 -11.83 -2.28 -1.50
CA PRO A 22 -13.11 -1.57 -1.53
C PRO A 22 -14.20 -2.35 -2.28
N GLY A 23 -15.34 -2.57 -1.61
CA GLY A 23 -16.53 -3.23 -2.18
C GLY A 23 -16.37 -4.73 -2.45
N LYS A 24 -15.35 -5.40 -1.91
CA LYS A 24 -15.10 -6.84 -2.12
C LYS A 24 -14.84 -7.58 -0.82
N VAL A 25 -15.32 -8.81 -0.76
CA VAL A 25 -14.84 -9.80 0.20
C VAL A 25 -13.53 -10.35 -0.34
N ALA A 26 -12.41 -10.01 0.29
CA ALA A 26 -11.08 -10.35 -0.22
C ALA A 26 -10.26 -11.16 0.80
N CYS A 27 -9.19 -11.77 0.36
CA CYS A 27 -8.09 -12.15 1.24
C CYS A 27 -6.94 -11.16 1.08
N THR A 28 -6.09 -11.02 2.12
CA THR A 28 -4.91 -10.17 2.08
C THR A 28 -3.65 -10.99 2.21
N VAL A 29 -2.75 -10.84 1.25
CA VAL A 29 -1.46 -11.52 1.15
C VAL A 29 -0.36 -10.54 1.56
N PHE A 30 0.46 -10.91 2.53
CA PHE A 30 1.56 -10.09 3.05
C PHE A 30 2.90 -10.61 2.53
N LEU A 31 3.66 -9.73 1.89
CA LEU A 31 5.01 -10.03 1.36
C LEU A 31 6.08 -9.35 2.21
N GLY A 32 7.19 -10.05 2.43
CA GLY A 32 8.31 -9.51 3.20
C GLY A 32 9.23 -8.62 2.36
N GLY A 33 10.00 -7.76 3.01
CA GLY A 33 10.92 -6.80 2.45
C GLY A 33 10.28 -5.43 2.18
N CYS A 34 10.97 -4.37 2.59
CA CYS A 34 10.61 -2.98 2.31
C CYS A 34 11.87 -2.14 2.16
N ASP A 35 11.83 -1.13 1.32
CA ASP A 35 12.90 -0.14 1.14
C ASP A 35 12.77 1.07 2.07
N LEU A 36 11.64 1.19 2.79
CA LEU A 36 11.41 2.21 3.80
C LEU A 36 11.56 1.63 5.23
N ARG A 37 11.73 2.53 6.20
CA ARG A 37 11.93 2.21 7.63
C ARG A 37 11.03 3.08 8.52
N CYS A 38 9.77 3.28 8.08
CA CYS A 38 8.81 4.13 8.76
C CYS A 38 8.68 3.73 10.24
N PRO A 39 8.89 4.67 11.19
CA PRO A 39 8.95 4.33 12.62
C PRO A 39 7.59 3.88 13.20
N PHE A 40 6.49 4.23 12.53
CA PHE A 40 5.12 3.85 12.92
C PHE A 40 4.55 2.70 12.06
N CYS A 41 5.41 1.88 11.46
CA CYS A 41 5.00 0.80 10.55
C CYS A 41 4.27 -0.31 11.30
N HIS A 42 3.04 -0.65 10.88
CA HIS A 42 2.27 -1.76 11.45
C HIS A 42 2.78 -3.14 11.05
N ASN A 43 3.59 -3.22 9.97
CA ASN A 43 4.18 -4.45 9.44
C ASN A 43 5.71 -4.43 9.60
N ALA A 44 6.22 -3.86 10.70
CA ALA A 44 7.66 -3.68 10.90
C ALA A 44 8.45 -4.98 10.85
N GLU A 45 7.87 -6.07 11.31
CA GLU A 45 8.44 -7.42 11.25
C GLU A 45 8.72 -7.91 9.83
N LEU A 46 8.04 -7.33 8.81
CA LEU A 46 8.22 -7.70 7.42
C LEU A 46 9.30 -6.88 6.70
N ILE A 47 9.81 -5.81 7.33
CA ILE A 47 10.66 -4.81 6.65
C ILE A 47 11.96 -5.43 6.11
N ASP A 48 12.65 -6.24 6.91
CA ASP A 48 13.93 -6.84 6.54
C ASP A 48 13.79 -8.15 5.74
N GLY A 49 12.57 -8.69 5.64
CA GLY A 49 12.27 -9.92 4.93
C GLY A 49 12.79 -11.19 5.60
N THR A 50 13.21 -11.13 6.86
CA THR A 50 13.72 -12.27 7.64
C THR A 50 12.61 -13.06 8.33
N THR A 51 11.42 -12.47 8.52
CA THR A 51 10.25 -13.15 9.06
C THR A 51 9.99 -14.45 8.31
N PRO A 52 9.77 -15.58 9.01
CA PRO A 52 9.49 -16.84 8.37
C PRO A 52 8.26 -16.76 7.45
N ALA A 53 8.37 -17.40 6.28
CA ALA A 53 7.22 -17.54 5.39
C ALA A 53 6.18 -18.47 6.02
N VAL A 54 4.91 -18.14 5.90
CA VAL A 54 3.79 -18.98 6.35
C VAL A 54 3.34 -19.95 5.26
N MET A 55 3.65 -19.65 3.99
CA MET A 55 3.37 -20.50 2.83
C MET A 55 4.16 -20.05 1.60
N GLU A 56 4.08 -20.85 0.54
CA GLU A 56 4.57 -20.53 -0.79
C GLU A 56 3.42 -20.16 -1.75
N ASP A 57 3.76 -19.55 -2.89
CA ASP A 57 2.79 -19.11 -3.90
C ASP A 57 1.86 -20.25 -4.41
N GLY A 58 2.38 -21.48 -4.53
CA GLY A 58 1.57 -22.64 -4.91
C GLY A 58 0.46 -22.96 -3.92
N GLU A 59 0.76 -22.89 -2.61
CA GLU A 59 -0.22 -23.11 -1.53
C GLU A 59 -1.28 -22.01 -1.50
N LEU A 60 -0.88 -20.75 -1.78
CA LEU A 60 -1.82 -19.64 -1.93
C LEU A 60 -2.79 -19.90 -3.09
N LEU A 61 -2.28 -20.33 -4.25
CA LEU A 61 -3.12 -20.61 -5.41
C LEU A 61 -4.11 -21.76 -5.13
N ASP A 62 -3.69 -22.78 -4.40
CA ASP A 62 -4.58 -23.88 -4.00
C ASP A 62 -5.62 -23.40 -2.97
N PHE A 63 -5.27 -22.50 -2.07
CA PHE A 63 -6.22 -21.82 -1.19
C PHE A 63 -7.26 -21.03 -2.01
N LEU A 64 -6.82 -20.21 -2.98
CA LEU A 64 -7.71 -19.39 -3.80
C LEU A 64 -8.67 -20.24 -4.64
N LYS A 65 -8.22 -21.36 -5.22
CA LYS A 65 -9.10 -22.32 -5.94
C LYS A 65 -10.23 -22.82 -5.05
N LYS A 66 -9.94 -23.15 -3.78
CA LYS A 66 -10.94 -23.63 -2.81
C LYS A 66 -11.90 -22.52 -2.34
N ARG A 67 -11.60 -21.26 -2.62
CA ARG A 67 -12.37 -20.08 -2.20
C ARG A 67 -13.12 -19.40 -3.34
N GLN A 68 -13.14 -20.00 -4.53
CA GLN A 68 -13.95 -19.51 -5.65
C GLN A 68 -15.44 -19.48 -5.26
N GLY A 69 -16.10 -18.36 -5.52
CA GLY A 69 -17.48 -18.10 -5.12
C GLY A 69 -17.67 -17.64 -3.66
N LEU A 70 -16.58 -17.60 -2.85
CA LEU A 70 -16.58 -17.06 -1.48
C LEU A 70 -15.78 -15.76 -1.37
N LEU A 71 -14.72 -15.61 -2.15
CA LEU A 71 -13.92 -14.39 -2.22
C LEU A 71 -14.15 -13.70 -3.56
N ASP A 72 -14.18 -12.37 -3.53
CA ASP A 72 -14.37 -11.50 -4.70
C ASP A 72 -13.06 -10.90 -5.21
N GLY A 73 -11.97 -11.04 -4.46
CA GLY A 73 -10.68 -10.46 -4.83
C GLY A 73 -9.53 -10.84 -3.90
N VAL A 74 -8.34 -10.39 -4.31
CA VAL A 74 -7.09 -10.59 -3.56
C VAL A 74 -6.42 -9.23 -3.39
N ALA A 75 -6.10 -8.85 -2.14
CA ALA A 75 -5.24 -7.72 -1.83
C ALA A 75 -3.81 -8.22 -1.58
N VAL A 76 -2.83 -7.55 -2.16
CA VAL A 76 -1.40 -7.83 -1.94
C VAL A 76 -0.77 -6.62 -1.30
N THR A 77 -0.14 -6.84 -0.15
CA THR A 77 0.46 -5.84 0.73
C THR A 77 1.68 -6.41 1.45
N GLY A 78 2.07 -5.86 2.58
CA GLY A 78 3.15 -6.36 3.44
C GLY A 78 4.17 -5.29 3.76
N GLY A 79 5.44 -5.51 3.35
CA GLY A 79 6.44 -4.47 3.23
C GLY A 79 6.19 -3.64 1.97
N GLU A 80 7.04 -3.79 0.93
CA GLU A 80 6.77 -3.26 -0.41
C GLU A 80 6.65 -4.41 -1.41
N PRO A 81 5.43 -4.73 -1.87
CA PRO A 81 5.22 -5.87 -2.77
C PRO A 81 5.99 -5.76 -4.09
N LEU A 82 6.13 -4.56 -4.64
CA LEU A 82 6.80 -4.34 -5.91
C LEU A 82 8.30 -4.68 -5.87
N LEU A 83 8.92 -4.84 -4.69
CA LEU A 83 10.28 -5.39 -4.57
C LEU A 83 10.39 -6.79 -5.15
N ARG A 84 9.30 -7.57 -5.22
CA ARG A 84 9.30 -8.94 -5.75
C ARG A 84 9.32 -9.01 -7.28
N GLY A 85 9.14 -7.88 -7.97
CA GLY A 85 9.31 -7.76 -9.41
C GLY A 85 8.56 -8.82 -10.22
N ASP A 86 9.31 -9.56 -11.04
CA ASP A 86 8.73 -10.56 -11.96
C ASP A 86 8.08 -11.76 -11.23
N ASP A 87 8.52 -12.09 -10.00
CA ASP A 87 7.87 -13.14 -9.21
C ASP A 87 6.44 -12.76 -8.85
N LEU A 88 6.23 -11.50 -8.43
CA LEU A 88 4.89 -10.99 -8.15
C LEU A 88 4.04 -10.87 -9.43
N MET A 89 4.64 -10.50 -10.56
CA MET A 89 3.91 -10.46 -11.83
C MET A 89 3.37 -11.85 -12.20
N ARG A 90 4.21 -12.88 -12.10
CA ARG A 90 3.78 -14.28 -12.36
C ARG A 90 2.66 -14.74 -11.41
N LEU A 91 2.75 -14.37 -10.14
CA LEU A 91 1.65 -14.67 -9.19
C LEU A 91 0.37 -13.93 -9.56
N ALA A 92 0.46 -12.66 -9.90
CA ALA A 92 -0.69 -11.84 -10.29
C ALA A 92 -1.38 -12.39 -11.56
N GLU A 93 -0.61 -12.87 -12.54
CA GLU A 93 -1.13 -13.56 -13.73
C GLU A 93 -1.97 -14.78 -13.33
N LYS A 94 -1.43 -15.65 -12.47
CA LYS A 94 -2.14 -16.84 -11.98
C LYS A 94 -3.38 -16.51 -11.16
N ILE A 95 -3.34 -15.45 -10.32
CA ILE A 95 -4.50 -14.96 -9.58
C ILE A 95 -5.59 -14.50 -10.56
N ARG A 96 -5.22 -13.77 -11.60
CA ARG A 96 -6.14 -13.33 -12.65
C ARG A 96 -6.72 -14.50 -13.44
N GLU A 97 -5.92 -15.51 -13.77
CA GLU A 97 -6.38 -16.77 -14.44
C GLU A 97 -7.44 -17.51 -13.60
N LEU A 98 -7.36 -17.41 -12.27
CA LEU A 98 -8.39 -17.93 -11.37
C LEU A 98 -9.65 -17.05 -11.30
N GLY A 99 -9.67 -15.91 -12.01
CA GLY A 99 -10.82 -14.99 -12.07
C GLY A 99 -10.85 -13.94 -10.95
N TYR A 100 -9.81 -13.81 -10.13
CA TYR A 100 -9.78 -12.81 -9.07
C TYR A 100 -9.19 -11.48 -9.53
N PRO A 101 -9.90 -10.35 -9.34
CA PRO A 101 -9.28 -9.02 -9.40
C PRO A 101 -8.25 -8.86 -8.28
N LEU A 102 -7.17 -8.15 -8.57
CA LEU A 102 -6.07 -7.91 -7.65
C LEU A 102 -6.01 -6.43 -7.27
N LYS A 103 -5.95 -6.16 -5.96
CA LYS A 103 -5.57 -4.88 -5.39
C LYS A 103 -4.11 -4.93 -4.95
N LEU A 104 -3.37 -3.88 -5.24
CA LEU A 104 -1.98 -3.70 -4.84
C LEU A 104 -1.86 -2.52 -3.89
N ASP A 105 -1.26 -2.75 -2.72
CA ASP A 105 -0.81 -1.70 -1.82
C ASP A 105 0.68 -1.43 -2.09
N THR A 106 1.08 -0.16 -2.21
CA THR A 106 2.47 0.20 -2.50
C THR A 106 2.86 1.53 -1.85
N ASN A 107 4.13 1.68 -1.54
CA ASN A 107 4.71 2.95 -1.10
C ASN A 107 5.14 3.87 -2.27
N GLY A 108 5.00 3.40 -3.51
CA GLY A 108 5.25 4.16 -4.72
C GLY A 108 6.72 4.31 -5.13
N THR A 109 7.67 3.66 -4.47
CA THR A 109 9.11 3.78 -4.79
C THR A 109 9.54 3.05 -6.07
N HIS A 110 8.65 2.26 -6.69
CA HIS A 110 8.95 1.44 -7.88
C HIS A 110 8.01 1.74 -9.06
N PRO A 111 8.04 2.96 -9.65
CA PRO A 111 7.12 3.38 -10.71
C PRO A 111 7.19 2.50 -11.96
N GLU A 112 8.37 2.08 -12.37
CA GLU A 112 8.54 1.23 -13.55
C GLU A 112 7.85 -0.14 -13.40
N ARG A 113 7.93 -0.72 -12.18
CA ARG A 113 7.23 -1.97 -11.88
C ARG A 113 5.73 -1.76 -11.80
N LEU A 114 5.29 -0.70 -11.12
CA LEU A 114 3.87 -0.33 -11.07
C LEU A 114 3.29 -0.15 -12.48
N ARG A 115 4.01 0.53 -13.37
CA ARG A 115 3.63 0.71 -14.77
C ARG A 115 3.42 -0.63 -15.48
N LYS A 116 4.36 -1.59 -15.32
CA LYS A 116 4.23 -2.92 -15.91
C LYS A 116 2.97 -3.65 -15.45
N PHE A 117 2.61 -3.56 -14.16
CA PHE A 117 1.38 -4.16 -13.63
C PHE A 117 0.12 -3.54 -14.23
N ILE A 118 0.10 -2.21 -14.39
CA ILE A 118 -1.01 -1.46 -14.98
C ILE A 118 -1.11 -1.80 -16.47
N ASP A 119 0.00 -1.75 -17.21
CA ASP A 119 0.04 -2.02 -18.66
C ASP A 119 -0.42 -3.43 -19.00
N ALA A 120 -0.06 -4.41 -18.17
CA ALA A 120 -0.47 -5.80 -18.34
C ALA A 120 -1.91 -6.09 -17.83
N GLY A 121 -2.61 -5.11 -17.25
CA GLY A 121 -3.95 -5.27 -16.66
C GLY A 121 -3.97 -6.25 -15.50
N LEU A 122 -2.87 -6.36 -14.73
CA LEU A 122 -2.73 -7.29 -13.62
C LEU A 122 -3.32 -6.74 -12.31
N VAL A 123 -3.50 -5.43 -12.21
CA VAL A 123 -4.12 -4.77 -11.06
C VAL A 123 -5.41 -4.07 -11.47
N SER A 124 -6.46 -4.22 -10.67
CA SER A 124 -7.73 -3.54 -10.85
C SER A 124 -7.90 -2.36 -9.87
N TYR A 125 -7.07 -2.31 -8.83
CA TYR A 125 -7.07 -1.25 -7.84
C TYR A 125 -5.67 -1.08 -7.23
N VAL A 126 -5.22 0.16 -7.07
CA VAL A 126 -3.95 0.47 -6.40
C VAL A 126 -4.22 1.41 -5.23
N ALA A 127 -3.76 1.03 -4.03
CA ALA A 127 -3.71 1.93 -2.89
C ALA A 127 -2.25 2.33 -2.66
N MET A 128 -1.94 3.61 -2.90
CA MET A 128 -0.59 4.12 -2.74
C MET A 128 -0.49 5.01 -1.51
N ASP A 129 0.49 4.75 -0.68
CA ASP A 129 0.75 5.56 0.50
C ASP A 129 1.58 6.80 0.14
N ILE A 130 1.04 7.98 0.46
CA ILE A 130 1.78 9.25 0.53
C ILE A 130 2.17 9.45 1.99
N LYS A 131 3.47 9.33 2.29
CA LYS A 131 3.90 9.27 3.69
C LYS A 131 3.86 10.63 4.38
N ASN A 132 4.23 11.71 3.69
CA ASN A 132 4.17 13.09 4.18
C ASN A 132 4.33 14.10 3.01
N SER A 133 4.43 15.40 3.36
CA SER A 133 4.87 16.43 2.43
C SER A 133 6.27 16.12 1.89
N PRO A 134 6.63 16.62 0.69
CA PRO A 134 7.95 16.34 0.11
C PRO A 134 9.12 16.65 1.02
N GLU A 135 9.04 17.73 1.81
CA GLU A 135 10.11 18.19 2.69
C GLU A 135 10.32 17.30 3.91
N ARG A 136 9.26 16.64 4.36
CA ARG A 136 9.29 15.74 5.54
C ARG A 136 9.21 14.26 5.18
N TYR A 137 9.26 13.96 3.88
CA TYR A 137 9.05 12.57 3.40
C TYR A 137 10.12 11.62 3.90
N ALA A 138 11.41 11.98 3.78
CA ALA A 138 12.52 11.15 4.22
C ALA A 138 12.46 10.87 5.73
N GLU A 139 12.23 11.90 6.55
CA GLU A 139 12.06 11.79 8.01
C GLU A 139 10.95 10.81 8.34
N THR A 140 9.77 10.97 7.72
CA THR A 140 8.59 10.12 7.96
C THR A 140 8.83 8.66 7.52
N CYS A 141 9.67 8.46 6.53
CA CYS A 141 10.08 7.12 6.05
C CYS A 141 11.22 6.50 6.86
N GLY A 142 11.73 7.18 7.90
CA GLY A 142 12.86 6.71 8.71
C GLY A 142 14.21 6.75 7.96
N LEU A 143 14.37 7.68 7.00
CA LEU A 143 15.55 7.85 6.17
C LEU A 143 16.18 9.23 6.41
N ARG A 144 17.49 9.34 6.20
CA ARG A 144 18.20 10.64 6.28
C ARG A 144 17.88 11.53 5.07
N GLU A 145 17.82 10.92 3.90
CA GLU A 145 17.51 11.56 2.63
C GLU A 145 16.80 10.56 1.73
N MET A 146 15.98 11.04 0.80
CA MET A 146 15.25 10.21 -0.14
C MET A 146 15.06 10.95 -1.46
N ASP A 147 15.42 10.29 -2.56
CA ASP A 147 14.99 10.78 -3.87
C ASP A 147 13.49 10.54 -4.05
N LEU A 148 12.74 11.60 -4.22
CA LEU A 148 11.28 11.54 -4.41
C LEU A 148 10.86 11.41 -5.87
N ALA A 149 11.80 11.44 -6.83
CA ALA A 149 11.45 11.32 -8.24
C ALA A 149 10.64 10.04 -8.54
N PRO A 150 11.00 8.84 -8.01
CA PRO A 150 10.20 7.63 -8.21
C PRO A 150 8.77 7.74 -7.63
N VAL A 151 8.63 8.30 -6.44
CA VAL A 151 7.30 8.46 -5.79
C VAL A 151 6.44 9.44 -6.57
N ARG A 152 7.03 10.55 -7.06
CA ARG A 152 6.34 11.53 -7.92
C ARG A 152 5.90 10.91 -9.24
N GLU A 153 6.72 10.06 -9.84
CA GLU A 153 6.37 9.34 -11.06
C GLU A 153 5.21 8.37 -10.80
N SER A 154 5.21 7.63 -9.70
CA SER A 154 4.10 6.74 -9.32
C SER A 154 2.79 7.51 -9.10
N VAL A 155 2.84 8.68 -8.44
CA VAL A 155 1.67 9.58 -8.30
C VAL A 155 1.14 9.96 -9.66
N SER A 156 2.02 10.46 -10.56
CA SER A 156 1.62 10.89 -11.90
C SER A 156 1.01 9.74 -12.70
N LEU A 157 1.61 8.56 -12.64
CA LEU A 157 1.13 7.34 -13.31
C LEU A 157 -0.28 6.95 -12.86
N LEU A 158 -0.55 6.98 -11.55
CA LEU A 158 -1.89 6.65 -11.02
C LEU A 158 -2.92 7.71 -11.42
N MET A 159 -2.53 8.98 -11.43
CA MET A 159 -3.42 10.08 -11.83
C MET A 159 -3.77 10.07 -13.31
N GLU A 160 -3.07 9.31 -14.17
CA GLU A 160 -3.53 9.01 -15.55
C GLU A 160 -4.89 8.27 -15.56
N GLY A 161 -5.26 7.61 -14.45
CA GLY A 161 -6.57 6.98 -14.29
C GLY A 161 -6.79 5.70 -15.08
N ARG A 162 -5.71 5.02 -15.48
CA ARG A 162 -5.74 3.75 -16.24
C ARG A 162 -6.14 2.54 -15.40
N THR A 163 -6.07 2.66 -14.09
CA THR A 163 -6.60 1.72 -13.10
C THR A 163 -7.31 2.50 -12.00
N ASP A 164 -8.20 1.87 -11.25
CA ASP A 164 -8.75 2.51 -10.05
C ASP A 164 -7.68 2.63 -8.98
N TYR A 165 -7.73 3.75 -8.25
CA TYR A 165 -6.73 4.01 -7.22
C TYR A 165 -7.25 4.90 -6.09
N GLU A 166 -6.50 4.88 -5.00
CA GLU A 166 -6.57 5.81 -3.88
C GLU A 166 -5.17 6.19 -3.41
N PHE A 167 -5.02 7.40 -2.89
CA PHE A 167 -3.89 7.76 -2.06
C PHE A 167 -4.27 7.66 -0.59
N ARG A 168 -3.30 7.34 0.27
CA ARG A 168 -3.49 7.20 1.72
C ARG A 168 -2.34 7.86 2.46
N THR A 169 -2.64 8.42 3.63
CA THR A 169 -1.62 8.86 4.60
C THR A 169 -2.00 8.35 5.98
N THR A 170 -1.17 7.47 6.55
CA THR A 170 -1.28 7.14 7.97
C THR A 170 -0.79 8.34 8.78
N THR A 171 -1.67 8.93 9.56
CA THR A 171 -1.47 10.21 10.23
C THR A 171 -1.11 10.00 11.68
N THR A 172 0.07 10.49 12.08
CA THR A 172 0.53 10.55 13.48
C THR A 172 0.67 12.01 13.92
N ALA A 173 0.45 12.31 15.19
CA ALA A 173 0.55 13.64 15.72
C ALA A 173 1.98 14.21 15.67
N GLU A 174 2.98 13.34 15.77
CA GLU A 174 4.40 13.72 15.85
C GLU A 174 5.00 14.09 14.48
N LEU A 175 4.48 13.49 13.40
CA LEU A 175 5.06 13.65 12.05
C LEU A 175 4.20 14.49 11.11
N HIS A 176 2.93 14.74 11.45
CA HIS A 176 2.00 15.42 10.56
C HIS A 176 1.39 16.65 11.22
N ASP A 177 1.24 17.69 10.44
CA ASP A 177 0.60 18.94 10.81
C ASP A 177 -0.25 19.51 9.66
N ALA A 178 -0.90 20.63 9.87
CA ALA A 178 -1.74 21.28 8.86
C ALA A 178 -0.97 21.63 7.58
N GLU A 179 0.30 22.02 7.70
CA GLU A 179 1.16 22.33 6.55
C GLU A 179 1.51 21.09 5.75
N SER A 180 1.73 19.95 6.43
CA SER A 180 1.90 18.65 5.78
C SER A 180 0.73 18.34 4.84
N PHE A 181 -0.52 18.48 5.34
CA PHE A 181 -1.72 18.18 4.52
C PHE A 181 -1.97 19.21 3.41
N ARG A 182 -1.59 20.47 3.63
CA ARG A 182 -1.63 21.48 2.57
C ARG A 182 -0.70 21.08 1.41
N LYS A 183 0.53 20.73 1.69
CA LYS A 183 1.54 20.36 0.68
C LYS A 183 1.27 19.00 0.03
N ILE A 184 0.80 18.00 0.79
CA ILE A 184 0.32 16.75 0.21
C ILE A 184 -0.83 17.05 -0.75
N GLY A 185 -1.82 17.83 -0.34
CA GLY A 185 -2.95 18.19 -1.17
C GLY A 185 -2.54 18.92 -2.46
N GLU A 186 -1.58 19.84 -2.39
CA GLU A 186 -1.01 20.49 -3.58
C GLU A 186 -0.40 19.49 -4.55
N TRP A 187 0.35 18.51 -4.01
CA TRP A 187 1.03 17.48 -4.78
C TRP A 187 0.06 16.54 -5.51
N ILE A 188 -1.00 16.07 -4.81
CA ILE A 188 -1.98 15.13 -5.37
C ILE A 188 -3.27 15.82 -5.83
N ARG A 189 -3.23 17.11 -6.13
CA ARG A 189 -4.39 17.90 -6.57
C ARG A 189 -5.11 17.24 -7.74
N GLY A 190 -6.43 17.04 -7.58
CA GLY A 190 -7.27 16.40 -8.59
C GLY A 190 -7.27 14.87 -8.55
N ALA A 191 -6.63 14.26 -7.56
CA ALA A 191 -6.75 12.81 -7.34
C ALA A 191 -8.21 12.40 -7.12
N LYS A 192 -8.56 11.16 -7.52
CA LYS A 192 -9.92 10.63 -7.34
C LYS A 192 -10.31 10.45 -5.88
N ARG A 193 -9.41 9.92 -5.06
CA ARG A 193 -9.65 9.59 -3.64
C ARG A 193 -8.39 9.80 -2.84
N TYR A 194 -8.56 10.33 -1.64
CA TYR A 194 -7.49 10.46 -0.65
C TYR A 194 -8.01 10.12 0.74
N TYR A 195 -7.32 9.23 1.44
CA TYR A 195 -7.72 8.79 2.78
C TYR A 195 -6.67 9.17 3.82
N LEU A 196 -7.12 9.94 4.81
CA LEU A 196 -6.38 10.21 6.02
C LEU A 196 -6.67 9.04 6.98
N GLN A 197 -5.69 8.15 7.15
CA GLN A 197 -5.83 7.00 8.03
C GLN A 197 -5.34 7.38 9.42
N LYS A 198 -6.23 7.30 10.41
CA LYS A 198 -5.85 7.54 11.80
C LYS A 198 -4.89 6.44 12.25
N PHE A 199 -3.73 6.83 12.79
CA PHE A 199 -2.78 5.87 13.34
C PHE A 199 -3.43 5.11 14.49
N THR A 200 -3.13 3.83 14.58
CA THR A 200 -3.52 2.99 15.72
C THR A 200 -2.26 2.33 16.27
N ASP A 201 -1.97 2.57 17.53
CA ASP A 201 -0.86 1.91 18.19
C ASP A 201 -1.14 0.40 18.30
N ARG A 202 -0.12 -0.40 18.00
CA ARG A 202 -0.17 -1.87 18.03
C ARG A 202 1.19 -2.39 18.47
N ASP A 203 1.20 -3.56 19.07
CA ASP A 203 2.41 -4.28 19.52
C ASP A 203 3.44 -4.52 18.39
N THR A 204 3.00 -4.43 17.12
CA THR A 204 3.86 -4.58 15.94
C THR A 204 4.60 -3.30 15.53
N VAL A 205 4.24 -2.14 16.10
CA VAL A 205 4.91 -0.87 15.81
C VAL A 205 6.29 -0.84 16.46
N PRO A 206 7.37 -0.54 15.70
CA PRO A 206 8.74 -0.75 16.18
C PRO A 206 9.20 0.29 17.21
N PHE A 207 8.57 1.46 17.25
CA PHE A 207 8.95 2.56 18.15
C PHE A 207 7.74 3.06 18.93
N GLU A 208 7.96 3.27 20.23
CA GLU A 208 6.98 3.92 21.10
C GLU A 208 6.90 5.44 20.86
N GLY A 209 5.83 6.06 21.34
CA GLY A 209 5.68 7.52 21.32
C GLY A 209 5.00 8.09 20.10
N PHE A 210 4.43 7.25 19.22
CA PHE A 210 3.56 7.71 18.15
C PHE A 210 2.10 7.62 18.56
N HIS A 211 1.35 8.70 18.33
CA HIS A 211 -0.07 8.80 18.66
C HIS A 211 -0.89 9.25 17.45
N ALA A 212 -2.15 8.90 17.47
CA ALA A 212 -3.10 9.50 16.53
C ALA A 212 -3.32 10.97 16.88
N PRO A 213 -3.45 11.87 15.90
CA PRO A 213 -3.94 13.21 16.16
C PRO A 213 -5.33 13.19 16.80
N GLY A 214 -5.65 14.27 17.55
CA GLY A 214 -6.98 14.46 18.09
C GLY A 214 -8.06 14.55 17.00
N GLU A 215 -9.32 14.35 17.38
CA GLU A 215 -10.42 14.40 16.41
C GLU A 215 -10.52 15.75 15.70
N ASP A 216 -10.39 16.84 16.45
CA ASP A 216 -10.44 18.20 15.87
C ASP A 216 -9.30 18.45 14.88
N GLU A 217 -8.09 17.94 15.17
CA GLU A 217 -6.94 18.03 14.26
C GLU A 217 -7.20 17.24 12.98
N MET A 218 -7.70 16.00 13.11
CA MET A 218 -8.06 15.16 11.94
C MET A 218 -9.10 15.85 11.06
N GLN A 219 -10.13 16.48 11.66
CA GLN A 219 -11.14 17.25 10.92
C GLN A 219 -10.53 18.49 10.24
N GLN A 220 -9.60 19.17 10.89
CA GLN A 220 -8.85 20.27 10.29
C GLN A 220 -8.03 19.80 9.08
N TYR A 221 -7.30 18.70 9.22
CA TYR A 221 -6.51 18.11 8.13
C TYR A 221 -7.39 17.69 6.96
N LEU A 222 -8.53 17.07 7.25
CA LEU A 222 -9.51 16.72 6.24
C LEU A 222 -10.05 17.95 5.49
N ALA A 223 -10.39 19.02 6.23
CA ALA A 223 -10.87 20.25 5.61
C ALA A 223 -9.81 20.90 4.68
N ILE A 224 -8.52 20.78 5.03
CA ILE A 224 -7.41 21.22 4.18
C ILE A 224 -7.32 20.33 2.94
N ALA A 225 -7.30 18.98 3.11
CA ALA A 225 -7.16 18.03 2.02
C ALA A 225 -8.29 18.18 0.97
N ARG A 226 -9.53 18.40 1.42
CA ARG A 226 -10.70 18.59 0.55
C ARG A 226 -10.64 19.78 -0.39
N LYS A 227 -9.81 20.79 -0.11
CA LYS A 227 -9.56 21.91 -1.04
C LYS A 227 -8.84 21.47 -2.30
N TYR A 228 -8.19 20.31 -2.27
CA TYR A 228 -7.37 19.75 -3.36
C TYR A 228 -7.96 18.46 -3.94
N VAL A 229 -8.50 17.63 -3.07
CA VAL A 229 -9.13 16.34 -3.39
C VAL A 229 -10.52 16.33 -2.72
N PRO A 230 -11.60 16.72 -3.42
CA PRO A 230 -12.94 16.82 -2.83
C PRO A 230 -13.45 15.54 -2.17
N GLU A 231 -13.08 14.38 -2.72
CA GLU A 231 -13.42 13.04 -2.20
C GLU A 231 -12.43 12.56 -1.11
N ALA A 232 -11.77 13.48 -0.40
CA ALA A 232 -10.96 13.09 0.75
C ALA A 232 -11.83 12.72 1.95
N GLU A 233 -11.43 11.66 2.66
CA GLU A 233 -12.13 11.11 3.82
C GLU A 233 -11.16 10.67 4.91
N ILE A 234 -11.64 10.60 6.17
CA ILE A 234 -10.93 9.96 7.28
C ILE A 234 -11.32 8.49 7.31
N ARG A 235 -10.33 7.60 7.52
CA ARG A 235 -10.50 6.16 7.76
C ARG A 235 -9.88 5.77 9.11
N GLY A 236 -10.53 4.92 9.88
CA GLY A 236 -10.06 4.39 11.16
C GLY A 236 -10.82 4.89 12.34
#